data_8d9225f0bcf8032c88eb025b20f834a4
#
_entry.id   8d9225f0bcf8032c88eb025b20f834a4
#
_cell.length_a   1.000
_cell.length_b   1.000
_cell.length_c   1.000
_cell.angle_alpha   90.00
_cell.angle_beta   90.00
_cell.angle_gamma   90.00
#
_symmetry.space_group_name_H-M   'P 1'
#
loop_
_entity.id
_entity.type
_entity.pdbx_description
1 polymer ?
#
loop_
_entity_poly.entity_id
_entity_poly.type
_entity_poly.pdbx_seq_one_letter_code
_entity_poly.pdbx_strand_id
1 'polypeptide(L)'
;MSAAYWSAVLEHLPEAALVFDKFHVIKLMNERLDDLRREMVREAEGPLKLQIKGTRFLLLRNPKNLTADQIPKLDQALRLNEPLLLGWYLKEELRELWNQTSRKHMEAFLKDWCDKAGQTGIGQMLKMAKTLRIHASGILAYADHPITSAKLEGINNKIKTLTKRSYGFHDEDFFILKLLSLHHSKYKLLG
;
A
#
# COMPACT_ATOMS: atom_id res chain seq x y z
N MET A 1 3.68 -3.34 8.96
CA MET A 1 3.32 -4.60 9.67
C MET A 1 3.99 -4.55 11.03
N SER A 2 3.21 -4.71 12.12
CA SER A 2 3.75 -4.61 13.48
C SER A 2 4.35 -5.94 13.93
N ALA A 3 5.62 -5.95 14.32
CA ALA A 3 6.29 -7.14 14.84
C ALA A 3 5.63 -7.68 16.11
N ALA A 4 5.17 -6.78 16.99
CA ALA A 4 4.47 -7.15 18.22
C ALA A 4 3.14 -7.89 17.92
N TYR A 5 2.40 -7.44 16.90
CA TYR A 5 1.16 -8.11 16.51
C TYR A 5 1.42 -9.50 15.95
N TRP A 6 2.49 -9.65 15.15
CA TRP A 6 2.92 -10.94 14.64
C TRP A 6 3.27 -11.90 15.77
N SER A 7 4.12 -11.48 16.71
CA SER A 7 4.52 -12.32 17.85
C SER A 7 3.32 -12.78 18.67
N ALA A 8 2.38 -11.86 18.96
CA ALA A 8 1.18 -12.19 19.71
C ALA A 8 0.28 -13.23 18.99
N VAL A 9 0.13 -13.11 17.65
CA VAL A 9 -0.65 -14.11 16.88
C VAL A 9 0.03 -15.46 16.89
N LEU A 10 1.33 -15.54 16.71
CA LEU A 10 2.07 -16.81 16.75
C LEU A 10 2.02 -17.47 18.13
N GLU A 11 2.05 -16.69 19.21
CA GLU A 11 2.01 -17.18 20.58
C GLU A 11 0.64 -17.67 21.00
N HIS A 12 -0.41 -16.89 20.69
CA HIS A 12 -1.77 -17.15 21.22
C HIS A 12 -2.70 -17.84 20.22
N LEU A 13 -2.39 -17.83 18.94
CA LEU A 13 -3.21 -18.40 17.87
C LEU A 13 -2.33 -19.14 16.84
N PRO A 14 -1.60 -20.20 17.24
CA PRO A 14 -0.62 -20.87 16.39
C PRO A 14 -1.22 -21.51 15.13
N GLU A 15 -2.50 -21.88 15.16
CA GLU A 15 -3.21 -22.44 14.02
C GLU A 15 -3.82 -21.37 13.07
N ALA A 16 -3.71 -20.10 13.41
CA ALA A 16 -4.27 -19.03 12.59
C ALA A 16 -3.39 -18.74 11.37
N ALA A 17 -3.99 -18.70 10.19
CA ALA A 17 -3.32 -18.24 8.98
C ALA A 17 -3.17 -16.72 9.02
N LEU A 18 -1.94 -16.21 9.06
CA LEU A 18 -1.67 -14.79 9.00
C LEU A 18 -1.65 -14.33 7.54
N VAL A 19 -2.61 -13.50 7.15
CA VAL A 19 -2.72 -12.95 5.80
C VAL A 19 -2.36 -11.47 5.80
N PHE A 20 -1.41 -11.08 4.95
CA PHE A 20 -1.10 -9.66 4.75
C PHE A 20 -1.97 -9.06 3.67
N ASP A 21 -2.68 -8.00 4.05
CA ASP A 21 -3.51 -7.24 3.13
C ASP A 21 -2.68 -6.58 2.03
N LYS A 22 -3.12 -6.80 0.78
CA LYS A 22 -2.50 -6.21 -0.42
C LYS A 22 -2.35 -4.69 -0.36
N PHE A 23 -3.30 -4.00 0.27
CA PHE A 23 -3.25 -2.53 0.40
C PHE A 23 -2.07 -2.07 1.26
N HIS A 24 -1.72 -2.82 2.31
CA HIS A 24 -0.56 -2.52 3.13
C HIS A 24 0.76 -2.75 2.40
N VAL A 25 0.84 -3.78 1.56
CA VAL A 25 2.03 -4.04 0.74
C VAL A 25 2.21 -2.95 -0.32
N ILE A 26 1.13 -2.58 -1.03
CA ILE A 26 1.18 -1.49 -2.03
C ILE A 26 1.45 -0.13 -1.37
N LYS A 27 0.89 0.12 -0.18
CA LYS A 27 1.22 1.33 0.59
C LYS A 27 2.71 1.41 0.91
N LEU A 28 3.30 0.32 1.39
CA LEU A 28 4.74 0.26 1.66
C LEU A 28 5.57 0.49 0.39
N MET A 29 5.17 -0.10 -0.74
CA MET A 29 5.83 0.14 -2.03
C MET A 29 5.76 1.61 -2.44
N ASN A 30 4.60 2.26 -2.25
CA ASN A 30 4.43 3.69 -2.50
C ASN A 30 5.33 4.54 -1.60
N GLU A 31 5.49 4.17 -0.33
CA GLU A 31 6.41 4.85 0.59
C GLU A 31 7.86 4.73 0.11
N ARG A 32 8.30 3.53 -0.32
CA ARG A 32 9.63 3.31 -0.90
C ARG A 32 9.87 4.12 -2.17
N LEU A 33 8.87 4.20 -3.05
CA LEU A 33 8.96 4.99 -4.27
C LEU A 33 9.01 6.51 -3.97
N ASP A 34 8.26 7.00 -2.97
CA ASP A 34 8.35 8.41 -2.56
C ASP A 34 9.70 8.73 -1.90
N ASP A 35 10.26 7.80 -1.13
CA ASP A 35 11.61 7.96 -0.56
C ASP A 35 12.67 8.03 -1.67
N LEU A 36 12.59 7.15 -2.69
CA LEU A 36 13.45 7.21 -3.87
C LEU A 36 13.31 8.56 -4.59
N ARG A 37 12.07 9.01 -4.82
CA ARG A 37 11.83 10.33 -5.42
C ARG A 37 12.48 11.46 -4.61
N ARG A 38 12.42 11.41 -3.28
CA ARG A 38 13.06 12.41 -2.41
C ARG A 38 14.58 12.38 -2.49
N GLU A 39 15.16 11.19 -2.66
CA GLU A 39 16.60 11.01 -2.90
C GLU A 39 16.97 11.67 -4.22
N MET A 40 16.25 11.37 -5.31
CA MET A 40 16.49 11.98 -6.62
C MET A 40 16.28 13.49 -6.64
N VAL A 41 15.31 14.03 -5.89
CA VAL A 41 15.11 15.49 -5.74
C VAL A 41 16.30 16.15 -5.03
N ARG A 42 16.93 15.47 -4.08
CA ARG A 42 18.11 16.01 -3.37
C ARG A 42 19.34 16.05 -4.26
N GLU A 43 19.51 15.05 -5.12
CA GLU A 43 20.63 14.93 -6.04
C GLU A 43 20.48 15.77 -7.30
N ALA A 44 19.24 16.08 -7.71
CA ALA A 44 18.95 16.87 -8.89
C ALA A 44 19.15 18.38 -8.66
N GLU A 45 19.54 19.08 -9.73
CA GLU A 45 19.65 20.52 -9.78
C GLU A 45 18.76 21.15 -10.87
N GLY A 46 18.56 22.46 -10.80
CA GLY A 46 17.87 23.25 -11.81
C GLY A 46 16.46 22.77 -12.18
N PRO A 47 16.11 22.79 -13.49
CA PRO A 47 14.77 22.41 -13.96
C PRO A 47 14.37 20.98 -13.64
N LEU A 48 15.33 20.05 -13.65
CA LEU A 48 15.08 18.62 -13.35
C LEU A 48 14.55 18.45 -11.93
N LYS A 49 15.09 19.17 -10.97
CA LYS A 49 14.63 19.16 -9.57
C LYS A 49 13.16 19.54 -9.45
N LEU A 50 12.73 20.58 -10.17
CA LEU A 50 11.34 21.03 -10.16
C LEU A 50 10.40 20.00 -10.79
N GLN A 51 10.81 19.38 -11.88
CA GLN A 51 10.05 18.34 -12.55
C GLN A 51 9.83 17.14 -11.62
N ILE A 52 10.89 16.59 -11.01
CA ILE A 52 10.77 15.44 -10.11
C ILE A 52 9.96 15.80 -8.86
N LYS A 53 10.14 16.98 -8.28
CA LYS A 53 9.41 17.42 -7.08
C LYS A 53 7.89 17.41 -7.28
N GLY A 54 7.40 17.83 -8.45
CA GLY A 54 5.99 17.90 -8.78
C GLY A 54 5.31 16.54 -9.05
N THR A 55 6.07 15.46 -9.19
CA THR A 55 5.55 14.17 -9.66
C THR A 55 5.02 13.23 -8.57
N ARG A 56 5.10 13.58 -7.29
CA ARG A 56 4.72 12.68 -6.18
C ARG A 56 3.40 11.98 -6.41
N PHE A 57 2.33 12.74 -6.64
CA PHE A 57 0.98 12.15 -6.80
C PHE A 57 0.82 11.40 -8.12
N LEU A 58 1.56 11.76 -9.15
CA LEU A 58 1.56 11.05 -10.43
C LEU A 58 2.22 9.67 -10.31
N LEU A 59 3.37 9.59 -9.65
CA LEU A 59 4.11 8.35 -9.40
C LEU A 59 3.35 7.36 -8.53
N LEU A 60 2.65 7.85 -7.49
CA LEU A 60 1.99 6.99 -6.51
C LEU A 60 0.59 6.54 -6.94
N ARG A 61 -0.07 7.31 -7.81
CA ARG A 61 -1.41 7.00 -8.30
C ARG A 61 -1.41 5.78 -9.22
N ASN A 62 -2.54 5.06 -9.24
CA ASN A 62 -2.74 4.03 -10.25
C ASN A 62 -2.82 4.70 -11.64
N PRO A 63 -2.08 4.21 -12.66
CA PRO A 63 -2.10 4.79 -14.01
C PRO A 63 -3.49 4.92 -14.60
N LYS A 64 -4.40 3.97 -14.32
CA LYS A 64 -5.80 4.00 -14.76
C LYS A 64 -6.59 5.20 -14.24
N ASN A 65 -6.10 5.85 -13.18
CA ASN A 65 -6.74 7.01 -12.54
C ASN A 65 -6.06 8.34 -12.89
N LEU A 66 -5.09 8.32 -13.82
CA LEU A 66 -4.45 9.53 -14.33
C LEU A 66 -5.33 10.15 -15.42
N THR A 67 -5.39 11.48 -15.42
CA THR A 67 -6.06 12.25 -16.47
C THR A 67 -5.16 12.40 -17.69
N ALA A 68 -5.73 12.70 -18.86
CA ALA A 68 -5.00 12.80 -20.11
C ALA A 68 -3.85 13.85 -20.08
N ASP A 69 -4.00 14.91 -19.28
CA ASP A 69 -2.97 15.92 -19.07
C ASP A 69 -1.86 15.51 -18.09
N GLN A 70 -2.12 14.50 -17.24
CA GLN A 70 -1.18 13.98 -16.25
C GLN A 70 -0.23 12.94 -16.82
N ILE A 71 -0.66 12.18 -17.81
CA ILE A 71 0.13 11.12 -18.44
C ILE A 71 1.43 11.67 -19.05
N PRO A 72 1.41 12.74 -19.90
CA PRO A 72 2.65 13.29 -20.46
C PRO A 72 3.62 13.82 -19.39
N LYS A 73 3.10 14.40 -18.32
CA LYS A 73 3.93 14.91 -17.20
C LYS A 73 4.66 13.79 -16.47
N LEU A 74 3.97 12.67 -16.24
CA LEU A 74 4.58 11.48 -15.65
C LEU A 74 5.64 10.89 -16.58
N ASP A 75 5.30 10.68 -17.85
CA ASP A 75 6.20 10.12 -18.87
C ASP A 75 7.49 10.95 -19.01
N GLN A 76 7.37 12.26 -19.07
CA GLN A 76 8.52 13.17 -19.14
C GLN A 76 9.44 13.01 -17.90
N ALA A 77 8.87 12.96 -16.70
CA ALA A 77 9.65 12.82 -15.48
C ALA A 77 10.36 11.44 -15.40
N LEU A 78 9.71 10.38 -15.84
CA LEU A 78 10.27 9.03 -15.86
C LEU A 78 11.40 8.91 -16.89
N ARG A 79 11.25 9.50 -18.07
CA ARG A 79 12.31 9.50 -19.11
C ARG A 79 13.58 10.23 -18.69
N LEU A 80 13.46 11.20 -17.81
CA LEU A 80 14.58 12.01 -17.31
C LEU A 80 15.27 11.42 -16.08
N ASN A 81 14.73 10.35 -15.50
CA ASN A 81 15.28 9.75 -14.28
C ASN A 81 15.10 8.23 -14.28
N GLU A 82 16.14 7.52 -14.70
CA GLU A 82 16.15 6.08 -14.81
C GLU A 82 15.81 5.36 -13.49
N PRO A 83 16.37 5.73 -12.32
CA PRO A 83 15.98 5.10 -11.06
C PRO A 83 14.48 5.23 -10.74
N LEU A 84 13.88 6.39 -11.01
CA LEU A 84 12.43 6.58 -10.83
C LEU A 84 11.62 5.75 -11.82
N LEU A 85 12.08 5.64 -13.06
CA LEU A 85 11.45 4.81 -14.09
C LEU A 85 11.41 3.34 -13.63
N LEU A 86 12.56 2.80 -13.22
CA LEU A 86 12.66 1.43 -12.73
C LEU A 86 11.80 1.18 -11.48
N GLY A 87 11.86 2.09 -10.50
CA GLY A 87 11.02 2.00 -9.31
C GLY A 87 9.54 2.06 -9.60
N TRP A 88 9.12 2.88 -10.57
CA TRP A 88 7.73 2.99 -11.00
C TRP A 88 7.25 1.71 -11.71
N TYR A 89 8.05 1.14 -12.61
CA TYR A 89 7.75 -0.14 -13.26
C TYR A 89 7.61 -1.26 -12.24
N LEU A 90 8.55 -1.39 -11.32
CA LEU A 90 8.47 -2.38 -10.24
C LEU A 90 7.22 -2.21 -9.37
N LYS A 91 6.79 -0.96 -9.11
CA LYS A 91 5.54 -0.70 -8.38
C LYS A 91 4.32 -1.20 -9.15
N GLU A 92 4.23 -0.92 -10.45
CA GLU A 92 3.10 -1.37 -11.25
C GLU A 92 3.13 -2.89 -11.43
N GLU A 93 4.28 -3.49 -11.66
CA GLU A 93 4.45 -4.94 -11.74
C GLU A 93 4.02 -5.62 -10.44
N LEU A 94 4.37 -5.08 -9.26
CA LEU A 94 3.99 -5.66 -7.97
C LEU A 94 2.47 -5.76 -7.79
N ARG A 95 1.68 -4.92 -8.44
CA ARG A 95 0.20 -5.00 -8.39
C ARG A 95 -0.33 -6.28 -8.99
N GLU A 96 0.39 -6.87 -9.96
CA GLU A 96 -0.01 -8.10 -10.63
C GLU A 96 0.20 -9.35 -9.76
N LEU A 97 0.88 -9.24 -8.62
CA LEU A 97 1.08 -10.34 -7.69
C LEU A 97 -0.25 -10.99 -7.26
N TRP A 98 -1.27 -10.18 -6.99
CA TRP A 98 -2.58 -10.67 -6.53
C TRP A 98 -3.53 -11.11 -7.65
N ASN A 99 -3.11 -10.96 -8.91
CA ASN A 99 -3.82 -11.44 -10.09
C ASN A 99 -3.33 -12.83 -10.53
N GLN A 100 -2.38 -13.42 -9.80
CA GLN A 100 -1.88 -14.76 -10.09
C GLN A 100 -2.95 -15.83 -9.81
N THR A 101 -3.00 -16.86 -10.68
CA THR A 101 -4.05 -17.87 -10.68
C THR A 101 -3.92 -18.93 -9.59
N SER A 102 -2.75 -19.07 -8.96
CA SER A 102 -2.49 -20.05 -7.92
C SER A 102 -1.38 -19.59 -6.98
N ARG A 103 -1.32 -20.20 -5.79
CA ARG A 103 -0.24 -19.95 -4.82
C ARG A 103 1.15 -20.18 -5.42
N LYS A 104 1.31 -21.23 -6.23
CA LYS A 104 2.58 -21.56 -6.91
C LYS A 104 2.99 -20.44 -7.88
N HIS A 105 2.06 -19.92 -8.67
CA HIS A 105 2.33 -18.80 -9.58
C HIS A 105 2.64 -17.52 -8.80
N MET A 106 1.90 -17.26 -7.72
CA MET A 106 2.15 -16.10 -6.85
C MET A 106 3.53 -16.15 -6.21
N GLU A 107 3.99 -17.34 -5.77
CA GLU A 107 5.32 -17.55 -5.20
C GLU A 107 6.43 -17.33 -6.24
N ALA A 108 6.28 -17.90 -7.41
CA ALA A 108 7.23 -17.71 -8.53
C ALA A 108 7.33 -16.23 -8.93
N PHE A 109 6.19 -15.56 -9.04
CA PHE A 109 6.12 -14.13 -9.34
C PHE A 109 6.80 -13.29 -8.26
N LEU A 110 6.51 -13.55 -6.98
CA LEU A 110 7.11 -12.83 -5.86
C LEU A 110 8.63 -12.97 -5.83
N LYS A 111 9.12 -14.19 -6.09
CA LYS A 111 10.55 -14.46 -6.19
C LYS A 111 11.18 -13.68 -7.33
N ASP A 112 10.65 -13.79 -8.54
CA ASP A 112 11.13 -13.09 -9.73
C ASP A 112 11.14 -11.57 -9.53
N TRP A 113 10.06 -11.02 -8.98
CA TRP A 113 9.98 -9.60 -8.64
C TRP A 113 11.07 -9.16 -7.66
N CYS A 114 11.30 -9.95 -6.61
CA CYS A 114 12.33 -9.66 -5.63
C CYS A 114 13.75 -9.74 -6.22
N ASP A 115 13.97 -10.63 -7.18
CA ASP A 115 15.26 -10.78 -7.85
C ASP A 115 15.49 -9.60 -8.82
N LYS A 116 14.49 -9.20 -9.59
CA LYS A 116 14.51 -7.98 -10.43
C LYS A 116 14.80 -6.72 -9.59
N ALA A 117 14.07 -6.54 -8.49
CA ALA A 117 14.29 -5.42 -7.58
C ALA A 117 15.71 -5.42 -7.01
N GLY A 118 16.25 -6.61 -6.72
CA GLY A 118 17.64 -6.79 -6.28
C GLY A 118 18.67 -6.37 -7.32
N GLN A 119 18.42 -6.67 -8.59
CA GLN A 119 19.32 -6.36 -9.71
C GLN A 119 19.39 -4.87 -10.05
N THR A 120 18.39 -4.07 -9.65
CA THR A 120 18.40 -2.63 -9.93
C THR A 120 19.52 -1.87 -9.22
N GLY A 121 20.06 -2.38 -8.12
CA GLY A 121 21.00 -1.64 -7.25
C GLY A 121 20.35 -0.46 -6.48
N ILE A 122 19.07 -0.18 -6.67
CA ILE A 122 18.37 0.94 -6.04
C ILE A 122 18.06 0.60 -4.58
N GLY A 123 18.63 1.37 -3.64
CA GLY A 123 18.55 1.10 -2.21
C GLY A 123 17.12 0.93 -1.68
N GLN A 124 16.15 1.70 -2.18
CA GLN A 124 14.75 1.58 -1.77
C GLN A 124 14.09 0.31 -2.29
N MET A 125 14.46 -0.14 -3.50
CA MET A 125 13.95 -1.38 -4.09
C MET A 125 14.55 -2.62 -3.39
N LEU A 126 15.84 -2.58 -3.04
CA LEU A 126 16.51 -3.59 -2.21
C LEU A 126 15.83 -3.76 -0.85
N LYS A 127 15.50 -2.64 -0.17
CA LYS A 127 14.76 -2.64 1.10
C LYS A 127 13.37 -3.25 0.94
N MET A 128 12.67 -2.93 -0.16
CA MET A 128 11.36 -3.51 -0.44
C MET A 128 11.44 -5.01 -0.67
N ALA A 129 12.36 -5.48 -1.52
CA ALA A 129 12.57 -6.90 -1.80
C ALA A 129 12.90 -7.68 -0.52
N LYS A 130 13.78 -7.15 0.35
CA LYS A 130 14.07 -7.74 1.66
C LYS A 130 12.80 -7.87 2.52
N THR A 131 11.99 -6.83 2.57
CA THR A 131 10.74 -6.85 3.35
C THR A 131 9.75 -7.88 2.81
N LEU A 132 9.58 -7.96 1.49
CA LEU A 132 8.69 -8.94 0.87
C LEU A 132 9.15 -10.38 1.11
N ARG A 133 10.45 -10.65 1.03
CA ARG A 133 11.00 -11.98 1.34
C ARG A 133 10.75 -12.38 2.80
N ILE A 134 10.96 -11.50 3.76
CA ILE A 134 10.70 -11.75 5.19
C ILE A 134 9.23 -12.08 5.44
N HIS A 135 8.33 -11.41 4.73
CA HIS A 135 6.89 -11.54 4.94
C HIS A 135 6.20 -12.41 3.87
N ALA A 136 6.96 -13.17 3.09
CA ALA A 136 6.45 -13.95 1.96
C ALA A 136 5.31 -14.91 2.37
N SER A 137 5.44 -15.61 3.49
CA SER A 137 4.44 -16.57 3.97
C SER A 137 3.05 -15.92 4.12
N GLY A 138 2.99 -14.76 4.78
CA GLY A 138 1.72 -14.04 5.00
C GLY A 138 1.19 -13.36 3.74
N ILE A 139 2.06 -12.98 2.80
CA ILE A 139 1.65 -12.44 1.50
C ILE A 139 1.05 -13.56 0.65
N LEU A 140 1.70 -14.73 0.60
CA LEU A 140 1.26 -15.89 -0.17
C LEU A 140 0.00 -16.56 0.41
N ALA A 141 -0.23 -16.43 1.72
CA ALA A 141 -1.47 -16.90 2.36
C ALA A 141 -2.73 -16.24 1.77
N TYR A 142 -2.60 -15.09 1.09
CA TYR A 142 -3.71 -14.48 0.37
C TYR A 142 -4.25 -15.37 -0.76
N ALA A 143 -3.43 -16.22 -1.37
CA ALA A 143 -3.88 -17.14 -2.42
C ALA A 143 -4.89 -18.17 -1.91
N ASP A 144 -4.73 -18.60 -0.65
CA ASP A 144 -5.60 -19.56 0.01
C ASP A 144 -6.77 -18.87 0.73
N HIS A 145 -6.53 -17.63 1.20
CA HIS A 145 -7.47 -16.82 1.98
C HIS A 145 -7.57 -15.41 1.39
N PRO A 146 -8.34 -15.17 0.31
CA PRO A 146 -8.42 -13.87 -0.36
C PRO A 146 -9.26 -12.86 0.44
N ILE A 147 -8.79 -12.53 1.64
CA ILE A 147 -9.42 -11.56 2.54
C ILE A 147 -8.74 -10.20 2.49
N THR A 148 -9.51 -9.16 2.80
CA THR A 148 -9.01 -7.79 2.87
C THR A 148 -9.54 -7.07 4.09
N SER A 149 -8.74 -6.20 4.69
CA SER A 149 -9.13 -5.34 5.81
C SER A 149 -10.05 -4.17 5.41
N ALA A 150 -10.33 -3.99 4.13
CA ALA A 150 -11.07 -2.82 3.62
C ALA A 150 -12.43 -2.59 4.29
N LYS A 151 -13.17 -3.67 4.60
CA LYS A 151 -14.45 -3.57 5.32
C LYS A 151 -14.26 -3.06 6.75
N LEU A 152 -13.25 -3.59 7.46
CA LEU A 152 -12.91 -3.18 8.82
C LEU A 152 -12.39 -1.74 8.86
N GLU A 153 -11.55 -1.36 7.90
CA GLU A 153 -11.07 0.02 7.75
C GLU A 153 -12.22 0.98 7.48
N GLY A 154 -13.17 0.60 6.63
CA GLY A 154 -14.39 1.37 6.37
C GLY A 154 -15.23 1.57 7.64
N ILE A 155 -15.42 0.53 8.45
CA ILE A 155 -16.12 0.60 9.73
C ILE A 155 -15.34 1.50 10.72
N ASN A 156 -14.04 1.27 10.87
CA ASN A 156 -13.20 2.07 11.76
C ASN A 156 -13.20 3.56 11.36
N ASN A 157 -13.23 3.88 10.07
CA ASN A 157 -13.35 5.25 9.59
C ASN A 157 -14.71 5.87 9.92
N LYS A 158 -15.82 5.10 9.81
CA LYS A 158 -17.14 5.56 10.26
C LYS A 158 -17.16 5.86 11.75
N ILE A 159 -16.57 4.96 12.58
CA ILE A 159 -16.44 5.15 14.03
C ILE A 159 -15.64 6.41 14.34
N LYS A 160 -14.47 6.57 13.74
CA LYS A 160 -13.64 7.78 13.91
C LYS A 160 -14.37 9.06 13.50
N THR A 161 -15.14 9.02 12.43
CA THR A 161 -15.93 10.16 11.98
C THR A 161 -17.05 10.48 12.95
N LEU A 162 -17.75 9.46 13.47
CA LEU A 162 -18.79 9.62 14.49
C LEU A 162 -18.19 10.28 15.74
N THR A 163 -17.09 9.74 16.26
CA THR A 163 -16.42 10.27 17.46
C THR A 163 -15.96 11.72 17.27
N LYS A 164 -15.37 12.04 16.10
CA LYS A 164 -14.94 13.42 15.80
C LYS A 164 -16.11 14.40 15.72
N ARG A 165 -17.23 14.02 15.10
CA ARG A 165 -18.43 14.87 14.97
C ARG A 165 -19.09 15.14 16.32
N SER A 166 -19.01 14.20 17.24
CA SER A 166 -19.59 14.31 18.59
C SER A 166 -18.62 14.91 19.61
N TYR A 167 -17.43 15.35 19.20
CA TYR A 167 -16.36 15.83 20.10
C TYR A 167 -16.04 14.85 21.26
N GLY A 168 -16.27 13.55 21.02
CA GLY A 168 -16.22 12.48 22.00
C GLY A 168 -17.59 12.08 22.52
N PHE A 169 -17.62 11.01 23.31
CA PHE A 169 -18.81 10.52 23.99
C PHE A 169 -18.49 10.37 25.48
N HIS A 170 -19.30 10.98 26.34
CA HIS A 170 -19.19 10.84 27.82
C HIS A 170 -19.96 9.60 28.30
N ASP A 171 -20.99 9.20 27.58
CA ASP A 171 -21.83 8.04 27.87
C ASP A 171 -21.42 6.89 26.95
N GLU A 172 -20.88 5.83 27.55
CA GLU A 172 -20.37 4.65 26.85
C GLU A 172 -21.52 3.82 26.27
N ASP A 173 -22.63 3.66 26.98
CA ASP A 173 -23.79 2.92 26.52
C ASP A 173 -24.43 3.59 25.31
N PHE A 174 -24.55 4.91 25.35
CA PHE A 174 -25.02 5.68 24.19
C PHE A 174 -24.06 5.57 23.01
N PHE A 175 -22.75 5.56 23.24
CA PHE A 175 -21.76 5.35 22.18
C PHE A 175 -21.92 3.97 21.55
N ILE A 176 -22.11 2.91 22.33
CA ILE A 176 -22.33 1.56 21.85
C ILE A 176 -23.60 1.49 21.00
N LEU A 177 -24.70 2.10 21.45
CA LEU A 177 -25.95 2.18 20.67
C LEU A 177 -25.74 2.90 19.33
N LYS A 178 -24.97 3.98 19.30
CA LYS A 178 -24.61 4.68 18.06
C LYS A 178 -23.76 3.82 17.14
N LEU A 179 -22.79 3.05 17.66
CA LEU A 179 -22.00 2.11 16.86
C LEU A 179 -22.86 1.03 16.23
N LEU A 180 -23.75 0.42 16.98
CA LEU A 180 -24.68 -0.59 16.48
C LEU A 180 -25.60 -0.02 15.39
N SER A 181 -26.06 1.22 15.53
CA SER A 181 -26.90 1.89 14.55
C SER A 181 -26.20 2.20 13.20
N LEU A 182 -24.86 2.27 13.18
CA LEU A 182 -24.09 2.52 11.95
C LEU A 182 -24.28 1.43 10.88
N HIS A 183 -24.61 0.22 11.27
CA HIS A 183 -24.84 -0.91 10.35
C HIS A 183 -26.24 -0.92 9.73
N HIS A 184 -27.23 -0.35 10.44
CA HIS A 184 -28.63 -0.34 10.02
C HIS A 184 -29.05 0.94 9.30
N SER A 185 -28.24 1.98 9.35
CA SER A 185 -28.57 3.28 8.76
C SER A 185 -28.44 3.23 7.24
N LYS A 186 -29.59 3.24 6.54
CA LYS A 186 -29.69 3.48 5.09
C LYS A 186 -29.41 4.94 4.69
N TYR A 187 -29.25 5.82 5.66
CA TYR A 187 -29.02 7.23 5.42
C TYR A 187 -27.56 7.48 5.09
N LYS A 188 -27.29 7.93 3.88
CA LYS A 188 -26.03 8.61 3.57
C LYS A 188 -25.94 9.81 4.53
N LEU A 189 -24.88 9.85 5.33
CA LEU A 189 -24.52 11.08 6.04
C LEU A 189 -24.08 12.10 4.96
N LEU A 190 -25.06 12.78 4.38
CA LEU A 190 -24.83 13.96 3.55
C LEU A 190 -24.41 15.05 4.52
N GLY A 191 -23.15 15.47 4.42
CA GLY A 191 -22.61 16.65 5.05
C GLY A 191 -22.06 17.53 4.01
#